data_379e6069aa597810ff6fd321ce11b190
#
_entry.id   379e6069aa597810ff6fd321ce11b190
#
_cell.length_a   1.000
_cell.length_b   1.000
_cell.length_c   1.000
_cell.angle_alpha   90.00
_cell.angle_beta   90.00
_cell.angle_gamma   90.00
#
_symmetry.space_group_name_H-M   'P 1'
#
loop_
_entity.id
_entity.type
_entity.pdbx_description
1 polymer ?
#
loop_
_entity_poly.entity_id
_entity_poly.type
_entity_poly.pdbx_seq_one_letter_code
_entity_poly.pdbx_strand_id
1 'polypeptide(L)'
;MKKTTSKLFVVPYMLWIALFVLAPLVLIFGQSFFNIEGQFSLENYKSYFASQNLTYLKMSFNSVLYAGIVTLVTLLISYPTALFLTRLKHRQLWLMLIILPTWINLLLKAYAFIGIFGQNGSINQFLEFIGIGSQQLLFTDFSFIFVASYIELPFMILPIFNVLDDMDNNLINASYDLGATKWETFRHVIFPLSMNGVRSGVQSVFIPSLSLFM
;
A
#
# COMPACT_ATOMS: atom_id res chain seq x y z
N MET A 1 -42.26 6.93 14.16
CA MET A 1 -41.40 6.50 15.27
C MET A 1 -40.08 5.80 14.88
N LYS A 2 -39.76 5.49 13.61
CA LYS A 2 -38.54 4.75 13.20
C LYS A 2 -37.25 5.59 13.06
N LYS A 3 -37.34 6.93 12.97
CA LYS A 3 -36.13 7.78 12.73
C LYS A 3 -35.32 8.10 14.00
N THR A 4 -35.92 8.06 15.19
CA THR A 4 -35.26 8.44 16.45
C THR A 4 -34.44 7.29 17.02
N THR A 5 -34.88 6.07 16.88
CA THR A 5 -34.20 4.85 17.36
C THR A 5 -32.88 4.61 16.61
N SER A 6 -32.86 4.90 15.30
CA SER A 6 -31.64 4.78 14.48
C SER A 6 -30.54 5.75 14.91
N LYS A 7 -30.88 6.97 15.36
CA LYS A 7 -29.91 7.95 15.82
C LYS A 7 -29.24 7.55 17.14
N LEU A 8 -29.96 6.87 18.02
CA LEU A 8 -29.43 6.45 19.32
C LEU A 8 -28.31 5.39 19.17
N PHE A 9 -28.42 4.50 18.17
CA PHE A 9 -27.39 3.48 17.88
C PHE A 9 -26.13 4.06 17.24
N VAL A 10 -26.19 5.26 16.63
CA VAL A 10 -25.05 5.94 16.02
C VAL A 10 -24.22 6.69 17.09
N VAL A 11 -24.82 7.08 18.21
CA VAL A 11 -24.15 7.86 19.27
C VAL A 11 -22.89 7.17 19.82
N PRO A 12 -22.89 5.89 20.21
CA PRO A 12 -21.67 5.22 20.69
C PRO A 12 -20.55 5.21 19.66
N TYR A 13 -20.87 5.02 18.38
CA TYR A 13 -19.91 5.05 17.29
C TYR A 13 -19.32 6.45 17.07
N MET A 14 -20.16 7.49 17.12
CA MET A 14 -19.70 8.88 17.00
C MET A 14 -18.84 9.31 18.19
N LEU A 15 -19.18 8.88 19.39
CA LEU A 15 -18.38 9.10 20.59
C LEU A 15 -17.02 8.41 20.47
N TRP A 16 -16.98 7.20 19.96
CA TRP A 16 -15.74 6.45 19.73
C TRP A 16 -14.83 7.18 18.72
N ILE A 17 -15.39 7.62 17.58
CA ILE A 17 -14.64 8.40 16.60
C ILE A 17 -14.15 9.72 17.20
N ALA A 18 -15.01 10.42 17.94
CA ALA A 18 -14.65 11.70 18.56
C ALA A 18 -13.49 11.52 19.56
N LEU A 19 -13.52 10.45 20.37
CA LEU A 19 -12.50 10.22 21.40
C LEU A 19 -11.19 9.66 20.82
N PHE A 20 -11.27 8.70 19.89
CA PHE A 20 -10.08 7.97 19.42
C PHE A 20 -9.50 8.50 18.10
N VAL A 21 -10.25 9.29 17.35
CA VAL A 21 -9.79 9.87 16.08
C VAL A 21 -9.68 11.37 16.18
N LEU A 22 -10.79 12.08 16.50
CA LEU A 22 -10.78 13.54 16.49
C LEU A 22 -9.98 14.15 17.65
N ALA A 23 -10.10 13.61 18.86
CA ALA A 23 -9.37 14.14 20.01
C ALA A 23 -7.85 14.09 19.84
N PRO A 24 -7.22 12.96 19.43
CA PRO A 24 -5.77 12.91 19.14
C PRO A 24 -5.36 13.88 18.02
N LEU A 25 -6.15 14.02 16.95
CA LEU A 25 -5.86 14.96 15.87
C LEU A 25 -5.88 16.40 16.34
N VAL A 26 -6.90 16.78 17.15
CA VAL A 26 -6.99 18.13 17.74
C VAL A 26 -5.84 18.39 18.71
N LEU A 27 -5.43 17.37 19.52
CA LEU A 27 -4.29 17.49 20.42
C LEU A 27 -2.98 17.67 19.66
N ILE A 28 -2.70 16.88 18.62
CA ILE A 28 -1.50 17.03 17.79
C ILE A 28 -1.49 18.38 17.12
N PHE A 29 -2.61 18.80 16.52
CA PHE A 29 -2.73 20.11 15.91
C PHE A 29 -2.54 21.25 16.92
N GLY A 30 -3.15 21.15 18.10
CA GLY A 30 -2.95 22.10 19.18
C GLY A 30 -1.49 22.17 19.64
N GLN A 31 -0.87 21.03 19.90
CA GLN A 31 0.53 20.94 20.32
C GLN A 31 1.52 21.46 19.28
N SER A 32 1.17 21.42 17.99
CA SER A 32 2.04 21.95 16.93
C SER A 32 2.35 23.45 17.08
N PHE A 33 1.51 24.20 17.82
CA PHE A 33 1.68 25.63 18.11
C PHE A 33 2.43 25.91 19.42
N PHE A 34 2.90 24.88 20.11
CA PHE A 34 3.66 25.05 21.35
C PHE A 34 5.08 24.54 21.16
N ASN A 35 6.07 25.25 21.71
CA ASN A 35 7.46 24.83 21.77
C ASN A 35 7.67 23.76 22.86
N ILE A 36 8.90 23.24 22.98
CA ILE A 36 9.27 22.24 24.00
C ILE A 36 9.06 22.77 25.43
N GLU A 37 9.10 24.09 25.62
CA GLU A 37 8.88 24.77 26.91
C GLU A 37 7.39 25.02 27.21
N GLY A 38 6.49 24.63 26.31
CA GLY A 38 5.05 24.81 26.47
C GLY A 38 4.56 26.25 26.18
N GLN A 39 5.38 27.10 25.57
CA GLN A 39 4.98 28.44 25.17
C GLN A 39 4.41 28.44 23.74
N PHE A 40 3.44 29.30 23.49
CA PHE A 40 2.89 29.46 22.14
C PHE A 40 3.96 30.01 21.19
N SER A 41 4.29 29.22 20.18
CA SER A 41 5.35 29.53 19.21
C SER A 41 5.09 28.88 17.86
N LEU A 42 5.47 29.55 16.79
CA LEU A 42 5.51 29.00 15.43
C LEU A 42 6.88 28.40 15.08
N GLU A 43 7.72 28.16 16.09
CA GLU A 43 9.09 27.68 15.90
C GLU A 43 9.14 26.32 15.23
N ASN A 44 8.19 25.43 15.55
CA ASN A 44 8.08 24.11 14.89
C ASN A 44 7.88 24.25 13.38
N TYR A 45 7.06 25.20 12.94
CA TYR A 45 6.83 25.48 11.52
C TYR A 45 8.04 26.18 10.88
N LYS A 46 8.65 27.14 11.59
CA LYS A 46 9.86 27.82 11.11
C LYS A 46 11.01 26.83 10.95
N SER A 47 11.25 25.94 11.92
CA SER A 47 12.30 24.93 11.86
C SER A 47 12.08 23.94 10.71
N TYR A 48 10.82 23.59 10.40
CA TYR A 48 10.49 22.70 9.28
C TYR A 48 10.95 23.29 7.93
N PHE A 49 10.72 24.61 7.71
CA PHE A 49 11.06 25.28 6.45
C PHE A 49 12.47 25.90 6.44
N ALA A 50 13.00 26.27 7.58
CA ALA A 50 14.27 27.01 7.71
C ALA A 50 15.44 26.16 8.23
N SER A 51 15.30 24.83 8.34
CA SER A 51 16.42 23.97 8.71
C SER A 51 17.58 24.15 7.71
N GLN A 52 18.81 24.31 8.21
CA GLN A 52 19.99 24.69 7.41
C GLN A 52 20.23 23.84 6.16
N ASN A 53 19.64 22.64 6.06
CA ASN A 53 19.77 21.73 4.92
C ASN A 53 18.43 21.33 4.30
N LEU A 54 17.31 22.01 4.62
CA LEU A 54 15.97 21.61 4.17
C LEU A 54 15.68 20.12 4.47
N THR A 55 16.22 19.61 5.57
CA THR A 55 16.20 18.17 5.89
C THR A 55 14.79 17.62 5.96
N TYR A 56 13.89 18.31 6.66
CA TYR A 56 12.49 17.87 6.80
C TYR A 56 11.73 17.89 5.47
N LEU A 57 11.98 18.90 4.63
CA LEU A 57 11.39 18.96 3.28
C LEU A 57 11.91 17.84 2.39
N LYS A 58 13.21 17.55 2.45
CA LYS A 58 13.81 16.42 1.72
C LYS A 58 13.23 15.08 2.20
N MET A 59 13.10 14.89 3.51
CA MET A 59 12.48 13.67 4.08
C MET A 59 11.04 13.51 3.61
N SER A 60 10.23 14.58 3.67
CA SER A 60 8.84 14.55 3.19
C SER A 60 8.75 14.26 1.69
N PHE A 61 9.62 14.87 0.88
CA PHE A 61 9.68 14.61 -0.55
C PHE A 61 10.08 13.16 -0.83
N ASN A 62 11.11 12.65 -0.14
CA ASN A 62 11.54 11.25 -0.27
C ASN A 62 10.42 10.28 0.14
N SER A 63 9.69 10.55 1.22
CA SER A 63 8.55 9.71 1.63
C SER A 63 7.51 9.59 0.52
N VAL A 64 7.14 10.72 -0.11
CA VAL A 64 6.20 10.72 -1.25
C VAL A 64 6.76 9.97 -2.45
N LEU A 65 8.04 10.17 -2.75
CA LEU A 65 8.72 9.51 -3.87
C LEU A 65 8.78 8.01 -3.68
N TYR A 66 9.25 7.53 -2.51
CA TYR A 66 9.32 6.10 -2.23
C TYR A 66 7.94 5.45 -2.14
N ALA A 67 6.95 6.13 -1.54
CA ALA A 67 5.57 5.64 -1.55
C ALA A 67 5.02 5.52 -2.99
N GLY A 68 5.34 6.48 -3.86
CA GLY A 68 5.01 6.43 -5.29
C GLY A 68 5.65 5.24 -6.00
N ILE A 69 6.96 5.02 -5.78
CA ILE A 69 7.70 3.90 -6.38
C ILE A 69 7.14 2.55 -5.90
N VAL A 70 6.95 2.38 -4.58
CA VAL A 70 6.37 1.16 -3.99
C VAL A 70 4.99 0.90 -4.57
N THR A 71 4.14 1.92 -4.64
CA THR A 71 2.79 1.81 -5.22
C THR A 71 2.83 1.39 -6.68
N LEU A 72 3.73 1.98 -7.47
CA LEU A 72 3.89 1.65 -8.88
C LEU A 72 4.37 0.21 -9.08
N VAL A 73 5.43 -0.20 -8.35
CA VAL A 73 5.97 -1.57 -8.41
C VAL A 73 4.90 -2.57 -8.00
N THR A 74 4.21 -2.30 -6.90
CA THR A 74 3.13 -3.15 -6.40
C THR A 74 1.99 -3.25 -7.41
N LEU A 75 1.58 -2.14 -8.05
CA LEU A 75 0.53 -2.13 -9.08
C LEU A 75 0.92 -2.95 -10.30
N LEU A 76 2.16 -2.79 -10.79
CA LEU A 76 2.67 -3.51 -11.95
C LEU A 76 2.67 -5.03 -11.75
N ILE A 77 2.91 -5.50 -10.52
CA ILE A 77 2.87 -6.92 -10.16
C ILE A 77 1.43 -7.37 -9.89
N SER A 78 0.65 -6.57 -9.16
CA SER A 78 -0.68 -6.95 -8.67
C SER A 78 -1.72 -7.01 -9.77
N TYR A 79 -1.69 -6.11 -10.76
CA TYR A 79 -2.70 -6.08 -11.81
C TYR A 79 -2.67 -7.35 -12.69
N PRO A 80 -1.51 -7.79 -13.25
CA PRO A 80 -1.42 -9.04 -13.97
C PRO A 80 -1.76 -10.25 -13.10
N THR A 81 -1.32 -10.24 -11.83
CA THR A 81 -1.60 -11.32 -10.88
C THR A 81 -3.10 -11.44 -10.63
N ALA A 82 -3.80 -10.34 -10.34
CA ALA A 82 -5.25 -10.33 -10.15
C ALA A 82 -5.99 -10.82 -11.40
N LEU A 83 -5.59 -10.34 -12.59
CA LEU A 83 -6.17 -10.76 -13.86
C LEU A 83 -5.95 -12.26 -14.14
N PHE A 84 -4.80 -12.81 -13.76
CA PHE A 84 -4.52 -14.25 -13.88
C PHE A 84 -5.36 -15.05 -12.90
N LEU A 85 -5.48 -14.59 -11.66
CA LEU A 85 -6.24 -15.26 -10.59
C LEU A 85 -7.72 -15.45 -10.98
N THR A 86 -8.37 -14.46 -11.60
CA THR A 86 -9.79 -14.57 -12.00
C THR A 86 -10.05 -15.68 -13.02
N ARG A 87 -9.01 -16.14 -13.73
CA ARG A 87 -9.11 -17.23 -14.72
C ARG A 87 -8.90 -18.62 -14.12
N LEU A 88 -8.48 -18.71 -12.85
CA LEU A 88 -8.19 -19.99 -12.20
C LEU A 88 -9.48 -20.65 -11.70
N LYS A 89 -9.53 -21.99 -11.77
CA LYS A 89 -10.67 -22.80 -11.27
C LYS A 89 -10.90 -22.61 -9.76
N HIS A 90 -9.82 -22.50 -8.97
CA HIS A 90 -9.86 -22.33 -7.52
C HIS A 90 -9.33 -20.94 -7.10
N ARG A 91 -9.82 -19.88 -7.77
CA ARG A 91 -9.35 -18.50 -7.61
C ARG A 91 -9.39 -17.99 -6.17
N GLN A 92 -10.41 -18.33 -5.39
CA GLN A 92 -10.52 -17.92 -3.99
C GLN A 92 -9.44 -18.55 -3.10
N LEU A 93 -9.10 -19.84 -3.34
CA LEU A 93 -8.03 -20.51 -2.61
C LEU A 93 -6.68 -19.84 -2.88
N TRP A 94 -6.38 -19.53 -4.14
CA TRP A 94 -5.14 -18.84 -4.50
C TRP A 94 -5.08 -17.42 -3.94
N LEU A 95 -6.20 -16.69 -3.96
CA LEU A 95 -6.29 -15.39 -3.31
C LEU A 95 -6.02 -15.49 -1.80
N MET A 96 -6.62 -16.50 -1.13
CA MET A 96 -6.39 -16.74 0.29
C MET A 96 -4.92 -17.02 0.61
N LEU A 97 -4.22 -17.80 -0.23
CA LEU A 97 -2.79 -18.05 -0.08
C LEU A 97 -1.93 -16.80 -0.23
N ILE A 98 -2.33 -15.85 -1.10
CA ILE A 98 -1.65 -14.56 -1.24
C ILE A 98 -1.89 -13.66 -0.01
N ILE A 99 -3.08 -13.73 0.59
CA ILE A 99 -3.42 -12.93 1.77
C ILE A 99 -2.80 -13.54 3.05
N LEU A 100 -2.62 -14.84 3.13
CA LEU A 100 -2.15 -15.53 4.32
C LEU A 100 -0.88 -14.92 4.94
N PRO A 101 0.15 -14.50 4.19
CA PRO A 101 1.32 -13.83 4.76
C PRO A 101 1.01 -12.52 5.47
N THR A 102 -0.15 -11.87 5.24
CA THR A 102 -0.50 -10.63 5.95
C THR A 102 -0.76 -10.86 7.44
N TRP A 103 -1.11 -12.08 7.83
CA TRP A 103 -1.35 -12.45 9.22
C TRP A 103 -0.04 -12.60 10.03
N ILE A 104 1.10 -12.71 9.36
CA ILE A 104 2.40 -12.75 10.02
C ILE A 104 2.74 -11.33 10.52
N ASN A 105 3.20 -11.23 11.76
CA ASN A 105 3.63 -9.97 12.35
C ASN A 105 4.69 -9.27 11.47
N LEU A 106 4.57 -7.94 11.34
CA LEU A 106 5.45 -7.13 10.50
C LEU A 106 6.93 -7.26 10.92
N LEU A 107 7.21 -7.28 12.22
CA LEU A 107 8.58 -7.41 12.73
C LEU A 107 9.20 -8.76 12.35
N LEU A 108 8.43 -9.86 12.40
CA LEU A 108 8.92 -11.18 11.97
C LEU A 108 9.28 -11.18 10.48
N LYS A 109 8.46 -10.53 9.64
CA LYS A 109 8.79 -10.37 8.21
C LYS A 109 10.08 -9.56 8.04
N ALA A 110 10.23 -8.44 8.76
CA ALA A 110 11.43 -7.62 8.69
C ALA A 110 12.69 -8.42 9.09
N TYR A 111 12.65 -9.17 10.18
CA TYR A 111 13.76 -10.03 10.59
C TYR A 111 14.07 -11.13 9.56
N ALA A 112 13.05 -11.74 8.96
CA ALA A 112 13.25 -12.70 7.88
C ALA A 112 13.99 -12.08 6.69
N PHE A 113 13.61 -10.87 6.27
CA PHE A 113 14.28 -10.17 5.18
C PHE A 113 15.69 -9.70 5.55
N ILE A 114 15.95 -9.30 6.81
CA ILE A 114 17.30 -9.05 7.30
C ILE A 114 18.17 -10.30 7.15
N GLY A 115 17.65 -11.49 7.50
CA GLY A 115 18.35 -12.75 7.30
C GLY A 115 18.59 -13.10 5.82
N ILE A 116 17.64 -12.78 4.94
CA ILE A 116 17.74 -13.08 3.50
C ILE A 116 18.72 -12.15 2.78
N PHE A 117 18.63 -10.83 3.06
CA PHE A 117 19.45 -9.79 2.40
C PHE A 117 20.78 -9.51 3.11
N GLY A 118 21.03 -10.10 4.29
CA GLY A 118 22.29 -9.93 5.04
C GLY A 118 23.51 -10.41 4.26
N GLN A 119 24.70 -10.05 4.73
CA GLN A 119 25.96 -10.44 4.07
C GLN A 119 26.11 -11.96 3.95
N ASN A 120 25.72 -12.71 4.98
CA ASN A 120 25.71 -14.18 4.98
C ASN A 120 24.31 -14.75 4.66
N GLY A 121 23.42 -13.93 4.10
CA GLY A 121 22.06 -14.31 3.77
C GLY A 121 21.96 -15.17 2.52
N SER A 122 20.80 -15.81 2.34
CA SER A 122 20.58 -16.75 1.24
C SER A 122 20.81 -16.15 -0.15
N ILE A 123 20.51 -14.87 -0.34
CA ILE A 123 20.74 -14.19 -1.62
C ILE A 123 22.23 -14.03 -1.88
N ASN A 124 23.03 -13.59 -0.90
CA ASN A 124 24.46 -13.46 -1.07
C ASN A 124 25.17 -14.81 -1.26
N GLN A 125 24.74 -15.86 -0.56
CA GLN A 125 25.22 -17.21 -0.81
C GLN A 125 24.96 -17.66 -2.25
N PHE A 126 23.79 -17.36 -2.79
CA PHE A 126 23.45 -17.63 -4.18
C PHE A 126 24.30 -16.81 -5.16
N LEU A 127 24.52 -15.51 -4.87
CA LEU A 127 25.37 -14.62 -5.69
C LEU A 127 26.84 -15.10 -5.72
N GLU A 128 27.35 -15.57 -4.59
CA GLU A 128 28.68 -16.16 -4.50
C GLU A 128 28.77 -17.44 -5.32
N PHE A 129 27.75 -18.31 -5.23
CA PHE A 129 27.70 -19.56 -6.00
C PHE A 129 27.72 -19.34 -7.52
N ILE A 130 27.09 -18.26 -8.02
CA ILE A 130 27.13 -17.90 -9.46
C ILE A 130 28.34 -17.02 -9.83
N GLY A 131 29.27 -16.74 -8.88
CA GLY A 131 30.51 -16.03 -9.15
C GLY A 131 30.44 -14.52 -9.17
N ILE A 132 29.32 -13.90 -8.77
CA ILE A 132 29.15 -12.44 -8.70
C ILE A 132 29.81 -11.86 -7.43
N GLY A 133 29.96 -12.68 -6.37
CA GLY A 133 30.45 -12.26 -5.07
C GLY A 133 29.36 -11.64 -4.19
N SER A 134 29.67 -11.47 -2.90
CA SER A 134 28.73 -10.90 -1.93
C SER A 134 28.50 -9.41 -2.18
N GLN A 135 27.25 -8.98 -2.13
CA GLN A 135 26.82 -7.60 -2.37
C GLN A 135 26.16 -7.00 -1.11
N GLN A 136 26.33 -5.70 -0.90
CA GLN A 136 25.60 -4.98 0.14
C GLN A 136 24.17 -4.75 -0.31
N LEU A 137 23.26 -5.67 0.00
CA LEU A 137 21.84 -5.55 -0.32
C LEU A 137 21.04 -4.92 0.82
N LEU A 138 21.41 -5.22 2.08
CA LEU A 138 20.70 -4.74 3.26
C LEU A 138 20.91 -3.23 3.43
N PHE A 139 19.85 -2.52 3.84
CA PHE A 139 19.80 -1.06 4.01
C PHE A 139 20.04 -0.26 2.73
N THR A 140 19.67 -0.83 1.58
CA THR A 140 19.65 -0.13 0.29
C THR A 140 18.23 0.23 -0.12
N ASP A 141 18.09 1.21 -1.03
CA ASP A 141 16.79 1.58 -1.61
C ASP A 141 16.10 0.38 -2.28
N PHE A 142 16.90 -0.50 -2.91
CA PHE A 142 16.39 -1.72 -3.52
C PHE A 142 15.72 -2.63 -2.51
N SER A 143 16.40 -2.95 -1.40
CA SER A 143 15.83 -3.83 -0.36
C SER A 143 14.60 -3.21 0.29
N PHE A 144 14.61 -1.89 0.52
CA PHE A 144 13.45 -1.17 1.05
C PHE A 144 12.24 -1.28 0.11
N ILE A 145 12.41 -0.93 -1.17
CA ILE A 145 11.33 -0.97 -2.17
C ILE A 145 10.81 -2.41 -2.33
N PHE A 146 11.71 -3.39 -2.37
CA PHE A 146 11.33 -4.79 -2.51
C PHE A 146 10.49 -5.29 -1.32
N VAL A 147 10.97 -5.06 -0.09
CA VAL A 147 10.29 -5.51 1.13
C VAL A 147 8.96 -4.78 1.33
N ALA A 148 8.94 -3.46 1.13
CA ALA A 148 7.72 -2.67 1.20
C ALA A 148 6.70 -3.15 0.16
N SER A 149 7.12 -3.35 -1.10
CA SER A 149 6.25 -3.87 -2.14
C SER A 149 5.71 -5.26 -1.80
N TYR A 150 6.53 -6.17 -1.27
CA TYR A 150 6.09 -7.49 -0.83
C TYR A 150 5.02 -7.42 0.27
N ILE A 151 5.19 -6.52 1.24
CA ILE A 151 4.23 -6.35 2.34
C ILE A 151 2.90 -5.82 1.82
N GLU A 152 2.94 -4.89 0.87
CA GLU A 152 1.78 -4.19 0.33
C GLU A 152 1.07 -4.94 -0.82
N LEU A 153 1.71 -5.96 -1.44
CA LEU A 153 1.13 -6.72 -2.55
C LEU A 153 -0.31 -7.21 -2.31
N PRO A 154 -0.65 -7.85 -1.18
CA PRO A 154 -2.01 -8.35 -0.95
C PRO A 154 -3.07 -7.23 -0.90
N PHE A 155 -2.69 -6.06 -0.38
CA PHE A 155 -3.59 -4.90 -0.27
C PHE A 155 -3.87 -4.24 -1.62
N MET A 156 -2.98 -4.41 -2.59
CA MET A 156 -3.20 -3.99 -3.98
C MET A 156 -3.98 -5.06 -4.78
N ILE A 157 -3.62 -6.35 -4.62
CA ILE A 157 -4.25 -7.44 -5.38
C ILE A 157 -5.73 -7.56 -5.04
N LEU A 158 -6.09 -7.51 -3.75
CA LEU A 158 -7.44 -7.79 -3.28
C LEU A 158 -8.52 -6.88 -3.92
N PRO A 159 -8.41 -5.54 -3.87
CA PRO A 159 -9.43 -4.69 -4.49
C PRO A 159 -9.48 -4.81 -6.01
N ILE A 160 -8.34 -5.03 -6.68
CA ILE A 160 -8.30 -5.24 -8.13
C ILE A 160 -8.97 -6.57 -8.48
N PHE A 161 -8.63 -7.64 -7.76
CA PHE A 161 -9.23 -8.95 -7.95
C PHE A 161 -10.74 -8.92 -7.76
N ASN A 162 -11.24 -8.28 -6.68
CA ASN A 162 -12.69 -8.23 -6.42
C ASN A 162 -13.43 -7.57 -7.59
N VAL A 163 -12.96 -6.44 -8.09
CA VAL A 163 -13.61 -5.76 -9.22
C VAL A 163 -13.55 -6.59 -10.51
N LEU A 164 -12.43 -7.28 -10.75
CA LEU A 164 -12.29 -8.16 -11.92
C LEU A 164 -13.13 -9.43 -11.79
N ASP A 165 -13.29 -9.97 -10.59
CA ASP A 165 -14.07 -11.17 -10.31
C ASP A 165 -15.58 -10.94 -10.39
N ASP A 166 -16.03 -9.74 -9.99
CA ASP A 166 -17.43 -9.30 -10.06
C ASP A 166 -17.84 -8.80 -11.46
N MET A 167 -16.89 -8.74 -12.41
CA MET A 167 -17.17 -8.23 -13.76
C MET A 167 -18.10 -9.18 -14.52
N ASP A 168 -19.17 -8.63 -15.11
CA ASP A 168 -20.11 -9.40 -15.93
C ASP A 168 -19.43 -9.94 -17.20
N ASN A 169 -19.35 -11.25 -17.30
CA ASN A 169 -18.79 -11.94 -18.47
C ASN A 169 -19.56 -11.62 -19.78
N ASN A 170 -20.83 -11.20 -19.68
CA ASN A 170 -21.61 -10.81 -20.87
C ASN A 170 -21.00 -9.58 -21.55
N LEU A 171 -20.37 -8.66 -20.83
CA LEU A 171 -19.68 -7.51 -21.42
C LEU A 171 -18.45 -7.94 -22.24
N ILE A 172 -17.73 -8.95 -21.74
CA ILE A 172 -16.57 -9.51 -22.43
C ILE A 172 -17.02 -10.28 -23.67
N ASN A 173 -18.07 -11.08 -23.56
CA ASN A 173 -18.62 -11.84 -24.68
C ASN A 173 -19.19 -10.90 -25.77
N ALA A 174 -19.93 -9.87 -25.38
CA ALA A 174 -20.45 -8.87 -26.31
C ALA A 174 -19.35 -8.16 -27.09
N SER A 175 -18.20 -7.90 -26.46
CA SER A 175 -17.06 -7.31 -27.19
C SER A 175 -16.48 -8.25 -28.24
N TYR A 176 -16.43 -9.57 -27.95
CA TYR A 176 -16.00 -10.57 -28.92
C TYR A 176 -17.01 -10.74 -30.07
N ASP A 177 -18.32 -10.67 -29.76
CA ASP A 177 -19.39 -10.73 -30.77
C ASP A 177 -19.32 -9.55 -31.74
N LEU A 178 -18.83 -8.40 -31.30
CA LEU A 178 -18.53 -7.22 -32.10
C LEU A 178 -17.19 -7.33 -32.87
N GLY A 179 -16.50 -8.46 -32.80
CA GLY A 179 -15.25 -8.71 -33.52
C GLY A 179 -13.98 -8.20 -32.84
N ALA A 180 -14.07 -7.77 -31.57
CA ALA A 180 -12.88 -7.28 -30.86
C ALA A 180 -11.89 -8.42 -30.54
N THR A 181 -10.61 -8.14 -30.71
CA THR A 181 -9.52 -9.02 -30.30
C THR A 181 -9.38 -9.05 -28.77
N LYS A 182 -8.66 -10.03 -28.22
CA LYS A 182 -8.38 -10.11 -26.76
C LYS A 182 -7.74 -8.83 -26.21
N TRP A 183 -6.86 -8.19 -26.98
CA TRP A 183 -6.21 -6.95 -26.59
C TRP A 183 -7.16 -5.76 -26.61
N GLU A 184 -8.02 -5.67 -27.62
CA GLU A 184 -9.05 -4.63 -27.70
C GLU A 184 -10.07 -4.76 -26.58
N THR A 185 -10.56 -5.97 -26.32
CA THR A 185 -11.42 -6.28 -25.16
C THR A 185 -10.75 -5.88 -23.83
N PHE A 186 -9.47 -6.22 -23.66
CA PHE A 186 -8.73 -5.82 -22.47
C PHE A 186 -8.67 -4.30 -22.35
N ARG A 187 -8.25 -3.60 -23.38
CA ARG A 187 -8.03 -2.16 -23.37
C ARG A 187 -9.32 -1.34 -23.24
N HIS A 188 -10.40 -1.76 -23.88
CA HIS A 188 -11.63 -0.98 -23.98
C HIS A 188 -12.74 -1.43 -23.00
N VAL A 189 -12.68 -2.66 -22.48
CA VAL A 189 -13.70 -3.20 -21.57
C VAL A 189 -13.08 -3.50 -20.21
N ILE A 190 -12.13 -4.43 -20.12
CA ILE A 190 -11.64 -4.94 -18.84
C ILE A 190 -10.88 -3.85 -18.07
N PHE A 191 -9.92 -3.19 -18.70
CA PHE A 191 -9.07 -2.19 -18.04
C PHE A 191 -9.89 -0.98 -17.54
N PRO A 192 -10.76 -0.34 -18.31
CA PRO A 192 -11.56 0.78 -17.82
C PRO A 192 -12.51 0.40 -16.69
N LEU A 193 -13.16 -0.77 -16.78
CA LEU A 193 -14.08 -1.23 -15.75
C LEU A 193 -13.36 -1.63 -14.45
N SER A 194 -12.12 -2.11 -14.55
CA SER A 194 -11.29 -2.45 -13.37
C SER A 194 -10.68 -1.24 -12.66
N MET A 195 -10.80 -0.03 -13.22
CA MET A 195 -10.14 1.17 -12.70
C MET A 195 -10.58 1.54 -11.27
N ASN A 196 -11.81 1.19 -10.87
CA ASN A 196 -12.25 1.39 -9.48
C ASN A 196 -11.46 0.51 -8.51
N GLY A 197 -11.16 -0.73 -8.90
CA GLY A 197 -10.28 -1.63 -8.13
C GLY A 197 -8.84 -1.09 -8.05
N VAL A 198 -8.31 -0.59 -9.18
CA VAL A 198 -6.98 0.03 -9.23
C VAL A 198 -6.91 1.25 -8.31
N ARG A 199 -7.88 2.15 -8.37
CA ARG A 199 -7.92 3.35 -7.49
C ARG A 199 -7.96 2.96 -6.01
N SER A 200 -8.81 2.00 -5.64
CA SER A 200 -8.88 1.50 -4.27
C SER A 200 -7.58 0.85 -3.82
N GLY A 201 -6.95 0.04 -4.67
CA GLY A 201 -5.66 -0.59 -4.40
C GLY A 201 -4.55 0.45 -4.23
N VAL A 202 -4.46 1.44 -5.13
CA VAL A 202 -3.49 2.53 -5.04
C VAL A 202 -3.64 3.29 -3.72
N GLN A 203 -4.86 3.63 -3.30
CA GLN A 203 -5.10 4.30 -2.02
C GLN A 203 -4.70 3.42 -0.82
N SER A 204 -5.00 2.12 -0.88
CA SER A 204 -4.69 1.17 0.19
C SER A 204 -3.19 0.92 0.37
N VAL A 205 -2.37 1.15 -0.67
CA VAL A 205 -0.92 0.97 -0.64
C VAL A 205 -0.20 2.30 -0.45
N PHE A 206 -0.57 3.35 -1.18
CA PHE A 206 0.13 4.63 -1.15
C PHE A 206 0.10 5.29 0.23
N ILE A 207 -1.07 5.31 0.88
CA ILE A 207 -1.23 5.99 2.18
C ILE A 207 -0.38 5.34 3.29
N PRO A 208 -0.42 4.00 3.51
CA PRO A 208 0.47 3.36 4.48
C PRO A 208 1.95 3.50 4.11
N SER A 209 2.29 3.39 2.82
CA SER A 209 3.67 3.51 2.35
C SER A 209 4.30 4.88 2.66
N LEU A 210 3.52 5.97 2.74
CA LEU A 210 4.02 7.28 3.17
C LEU A 210 4.61 7.24 4.58
N SER A 211 4.01 6.45 5.48
CA SER A 211 4.47 6.36 6.88
C SER A 211 5.61 5.37 7.08
N LEU A 212 5.85 4.44 6.15
CA LEU A 212 6.94 3.47 6.25
C LEU A 212 8.33 4.10 6.12
N PHE A 213 8.44 5.26 5.46
CA PHE A 213 9.71 5.93 5.22
C PHE A 213 10.05 6.97 6.30
N MET A 214 9.06 7.44 7.09
CA MET A 214 9.26 8.35 8.21
C MET A 214 9.70 7.61 9.48
#